data_d4232886beb770a684e7db19a9fd02f6
#
_entry.id   d4232886beb770a684e7db19a9fd02f6
#
_cell.length_a   1.000
_cell.length_b   1.000
_cell.length_c   1.000
_cell.angle_alpha   90.00
_cell.angle_beta   90.00
_cell.angle_gamma   90.00
#
_symmetry.space_group_name_H-M   'P 1'
#
loop_
_entity.id
_entity.type
_entity.pdbx_description
1 polymer ?
#
loop_
_entity_poly.entity_id
_entity_poly.type
_entity_poly.pdbx_seq_one_letter_code
_entity_poly.pdbx_strand_id
1 'polypeptide(L)'
;MSLWQAVVVFVLSAAVLVRAGSSLAGYADQIADRTKMSRLFVGTLLLAFATSLPELVTEVTAARAGAPDLALGDLFGSSMANMAILASIDLLYRGRVWPSVELGHARVAAVAIALTAMVALSIYTQTTISIGWVGITPILIAGLYAASIAWFRRMPLLARPGLEVPKVSVQKPTGWSKKAAERSTRSLWTRFAGAALVILITAPVVTLSVKVIADSTGIAQTFLGAALLAVTTSLPELIASIASVRIGAYDMAVGNLFGSNVANMSVLLFADIAYTEGPILAAVSQSQIVSGLGAILLMAIAVAAIVGESERTRFRRLEPDAIVLLVVYAATLTAIAYYG
;
A
#
# COMPACT_ATOMS: atom_id res chain seq x y z
N MET A 1 24.27 8.23 15.70
CA MET A 1 23.06 8.84 16.29
C MET A 1 22.68 8.01 17.49
N SER A 2 22.35 8.61 18.65
CA SER A 2 21.86 7.86 19.81
C SER A 2 20.43 7.37 19.56
N LEU A 3 19.98 6.34 20.30
CA LEU A 3 18.62 5.80 20.20
C LEU A 3 17.55 6.92 20.37
N TRP A 4 17.72 7.78 21.39
CA TRP A 4 16.78 8.89 21.61
C TRP A 4 16.73 9.89 20.44
N GLN A 5 17.88 10.22 19.87
CA GLN A 5 17.95 11.06 18.68
C GLN A 5 17.26 10.39 17.50
N ALA A 6 17.44 9.07 17.32
CA ALA A 6 16.78 8.31 16.25
C ALA A 6 15.25 8.34 16.39
N VAL A 7 14.73 8.16 17.61
CA VAL A 7 13.29 8.23 17.88
C VAL A 7 12.73 9.63 17.58
N VAL A 8 13.39 10.69 18.03
CA VAL A 8 12.94 12.06 17.77
C VAL A 8 12.96 12.39 16.27
N VAL A 9 14.05 12.05 15.58
CA VAL A 9 14.19 12.24 14.13
C VAL A 9 13.13 11.44 13.38
N PHE A 10 12.88 10.20 13.78
CA PHE A 10 11.80 9.37 13.22
C PHE A 10 10.44 10.07 13.35
N VAL A 11 10.04 10.49 14.55
CA VAL A 11 8.72 11.11 14.77
C VAL A 11 8.54 12.38 13.95
N LEU A 12 9.56 13.25 13.92
CA LEU A 12 9.49 14.49 13.16
C LEU A 12 9.45 14.24 11.66
N SER A 13 10.30 13.35 11.15
CA SER A 13 10.34 13.02 9.73
C SER A 13 9.10 12.26 9.28
N ALA A 14 8.56 11.35 10.11
CA ALA A 14 7.30 10.67 9.85
C ALA A 14 6.14 11.65 9.71
N ALA A 15 6.04 12.66 10.60
CA ALA A 15 5.00 13.69 10.50
C ALA A 15 5.11 14.50 9.19
N VAL A 16 6.32 14.85 8.76
CA VAL A 16 6.55 15.53 7.47
C VAL A 16 6.20 14.61 6.29
N LEU A 17 6.61 13.33 6.34
CA LEU A 17 6.32 12.33 5.31
C LEU A 17 4.82 12.15 5.11
N VAL A 18 4.08 11.97 6.20
CA VAL A 18 2.61 11.84 6.19
C VAL A 18 1.95 13.07 5.59
N ARG A 19 2.39 14.26 5.97
CA ARG A 19 1.86 15.52 5.43
C ARG A 19 2.12 15.65 3.93
N ALA A 20 3.32 15.29 3.49
CA ALA A 20 3.72 15.34 2.08
C ALA A 20 2.95 14.31 1.25
N GLY A 21 2.87 13.06 1.70
CA GLY A 21 2.14 11.98 1.04
C GLY A 21 0.65 12.27 0.91
N SER A 22 0.02 12.77 1.99
CA SER A 22 -1.40 13.18 1.95
C SER A 22 -1.64 14.33 0.96
N SER A 23 -0.70 15.27 0.86
CA SER A 23 -0.77 16.36 -0.12
C SER A 23 -0.59 15.84 -1.54
N LEU A 24 0.34 14.91 -1.76
CA LEU A 24 0.59 14.26 -3.04
C LEU A 24 -0.66 13.54 -3.54
N ALA A 25 -1.29 12.71 -2.68
CA ALA A 25 -2.54 12.02 -2.99
C ALA A 25 -3.66 13.00 -3.38
N GLY A 26 -3.82 14.10 -2.63
CA GLY A 26 -4.81 15.12 -2.95
C GLY A 26 -4.56 15.87 -4.26
N TYR A 27 -3.31 16.03 -4.69
CA TYR A 27 -3.00 16.60 -6.01
C TYR A 27 -3.20 15.58 -7.13
N ALA A 28 -2.88 14.30 -6.90
CA ALA A 28 -3.14 13.21 -7.83
C ALA A 28 -4.64 13.09 -8.15
N ASP A 29 -5.50 13.11 -7.12
CA ASP A 29 -6.96 13.08 -7.27
C ASP A 29 -7.47 14.25 -8.11
N GLN A 30 -7.01 15.49 -7.87
CA GLN A 30 -7.37 16.66 -8.66
C GLN A 30 -6.90 16.57 -10.13
N ILE A 31 -5.73 15.97 -10.38
CA ILE A 31 -5.23 15.73 -11.73
C ILE A 31 -6.12 14.70 -12.43
N ALA A 32 -6.50 13.64 -11.73
CA ALA A 32 -7.37 12.59 -12.22
C ALA A 32 -8.75 13.07 -12.63
N ASP A 33 -9.40 13.89 -11.80
CA ASP A 33 -10.70 14.50 -12.10
C ASP A 33 -10.68 15.29 -13.41
N ARG A 34 -9.55 15.91 -13.75
CA ARG A 34 -9.40 16.68 -14.99
C ARG A 34 -9.20 15.82 -16.22
N THR A 35 -8.71 14.59 -16.06
CA THR A 35 -8.44 13.67 -17.19
C THR A 35 -9.63 12.80 -17.57
N LYS A 36 -10.75 12.88 -16.83
CA LYS A 36 -11.99 12.10 -17.04
C LYS A 36 -11.78 10.58 -17.02
N MET A 37 -10.84 10.10 -16.26
CA MET A 37 -10.58 8.66 -16.07
C MET A 37 -11.62 8.00 -15.17
N SER A 38 -11.83 6.67 -15.30
CA SER A 38 -12.73 5.95 -14.40
C SER A 38 -12.17 5.94 -12.95
N ARG A 39 -13.07 5.95 -11.94
CA ARG A 39 -12.68 5.95 -10.52
C ARG A 39 -11.88 4.71 -10.12
N LEU A 40 -12.26 3.54 -10.66
CA LEU A 40 -11.50 2.30 -10.50
C LEU A 40 -10.05 2.50 -11.00
N PHE A 41 -9.89 2.97 -12.23
CA PHE A 41 -8.58 3.16 -12.85
C PHE A 41 -7.73 4.22 -12.13
N VAL A 42 -8.38 5.31 -11.72
CA VAL A 42 -7.72 6.39 -10.97
C VAL A 42 -7.23 5.89 -9.61
N GLY A 43 -8.07 5.17 -8.87
CA GLY A 43 -7.69 4.58 -7.59
C GLY A 43 -6.57 3.55 -7.75
N THR A 44 -6.76 2.60 -8.67
CA THR A 44 -5.83 1.46 -8.83
C THR A 44 -4.47 1.85 -9.42
N LEU A 45 -4.38 2.90 -10.22
CA LEU A 45 -3.14 3.26 -10.90
C LEU A 45 -2.56 4.58 -10.41
N LEU A 46 -3.29 5.69 -10.57
CA LEU A 46 -2.71 7.01 -10.34
C LEU A 46 -2.57 7.31 -8.85
N LEU A 47 -3.63 7.06 -8.09
CA LEU A 47 -3.64 7.32 -6.66
C LEU A 47 -2.72 6.33 -5.93
N ALA A 48 -2.82 5.03 -6.24
CA ALA A 48 -1.96 4.01 -5.68
C ALA A 48 -0.48 4.30 -5.95
N PHE A 49 -0.09 4.62 -7.18
CA PHE A 49 1.29 4.98 -7.49
C PHE A 49 1.75 6.23 -6.73
N ALA A 50 0.88 7.24 -6.62
CA ALA A 50 1.24 8.48 -5.92
C ALA A 50 1.40 8.27 -4.40
N THR A 51 0.60 7.40 -3.81
CA THR A 51 0.67 7.10 -2.36
C THR A 51 1.78 6.10 -2.03
N SER A 52 2.15 5.20 -2.94
CA SER A 52 3.27 4.25 -2.77
C SER A 52 4.66 4.84 -3.11
N LEU A 53 4.76 6.13 -3.37
CA LEU A 53 6.06 6.77 -3.55
C LEU A 53 6.95 6.76 -2.28
N PRO A 54 6.40 6.94 -1.06
CA PRO A 54 7.16 6.77 0.17
C PRO A 54 7.76 5.36 0.28
N GLU A 55 6.99 4.32 0.02
CA GLU A 55 7.44 2.93 0.04
C GLU A 55 8.61 2.70 -0.92
N LEU A 56 8.49 3.17 -2.17
CA LEU A 56 9.58 3.09 -3.15
C LEU A 56 10.89 3.65 -2.59
N VAL A 57 10.83 4.82 -1.97
CA VAL A 57 12.03 5.49 -1.48
C VAL A 57 12.57 4.84 -0.21
N THR A 58 11.70 4.38 0.69
CA THR A 58 12.09 3.69 1.92
C THR A 58 12.74 2.35 1.61
N GLU A 59 12.16 1.54 0.73
CA GLU A 59 12.70 0.23 0.34
C GLU A 59 14.07 0.35 -0.35
N VAL A 60 14.20 1.28 -1.32
CA VAL A 60 15.48 1.57 -1.97
C VAL A 60 16.52 2.06 -0.96
N THR A 61 16.11 2.86 0.03
CA THR A 61 17.02 3.36 1.08
C THR A 61 17.46 2.25 2.01
N ALA A 62 16.53 1.37 2.44
CA ALA A 62 16.82 0.23 3.29
C ALA A 62 17.78 -0.76 2.59
N ALA A 63 17.51 -1.06 1.31
CA ALA A 63 18.36 -1.90 0.48
C ALA A 63 19.79 -1.35 0.38
N ARG A 64 19.95 -0.06 0.07
CA ARG A 64 21.25 0.62 0.02
C ARG A 64 21.97 0.67 1.36
N ALA A 65 21.22 0.70 2.45
CA ALA A 65 21.76 0.70 3.80
C ALA A 65 22.16 -0.70 4.29
N GLY A 66 22.09 -1.75 3.45
CA GLY A 66 22.36 -3.14 3.82
C GLY A 66 21.36 -3.69 4.81
N ALA A 67 20.09 -3.29 4.71
CA ALA A 67 19.00 -3.74 5.57
C ALA A 67 17.86 -4.37 4.74
N PRO A 68 18.12 -5.49 4.03
CA PRO A 68 17.14 -6.13 3.16
C PRO A 68 15.89 -6.60 3.92
N ASP A 69 16.03 -7.07 5.16
CA ASP A 69 14.90 -7.47 5.99
C ASP A 69 13.99 -6.30 6.37
N LEU A 70 14.55 -5.09 6.53
CA LEU A 70 13.75 -3.90 6.75
C LEU A 70 12.96 -3.51 5.50
N ALA A 71 13.57 -3.63 4.30
CA ALA A 71 12.90 -3.37 3.03
C ALA A 71 11.74 -4.32 2.79
N LEU A 72 11.96 -5.63 2.95
CA LEU A 72 10.92 -6.64 2.76
C LEU A 72 9.85 -6.60 3.86
N GLY A 73 10.25 -6.24 5.08
CA GLY A 73 9.33 -5.96 6.19
C GLY A 73 8.37 -4.82 5.85
N ASP A 74 8.87 -3.71 5.29
CA ASP A 74 8.05 -2.59 4.80
C ASP A 74 7.12 -3.05 3.66
N LEU A 75 7.65 -3.75 2.66
CA LEU A 75 6.90 -4.26 1.51
C LEU A 75 5.67 -5.09 1.90
N PHE A 76 5.89 -6.13 2.70
CA PHE A 76 4.80 -7.00 3.15
C PHE A 76 3.94 -6.33 4.22
N GLY A 77 4.56 -5.55 5.09
CA GLY A 77 3.90 -4.79 6.15
C GLY A 77 2.92 -3.77 5.60
N SER A 78 3.30 -3.00 4.56
CA SER A 78 2.42 -2.06 3.87
C SER A 78 1.24 -2.78 3.22
N SER A 79 1.48 -3.96 2.62
CA SER A 79 0.39 -4.77 2.06
C SER A 79 -0.61 -5.23 3.14
N MET A 80 -0.12 -5.62 4.32
CA MET A 80 -0.96 -5.97 5.48
C MET A 80 -1.67 -4.74 6.06
N ALA A 81 -0.95 -3.61 6.21
CA ALA A 81 -1.50 -2.35 6.71
C ALA A 81 -2.63 -1.84 5.82
N ASN A 82 -2.50 -1.95 4.50
CA ASN A 82 -3.55 -1.60 3.56
C ASN A 82 -4.84 -2.39 3.79
N MET A 83 -4.76 -3.67 4.14
CA MET A 83 -5.94 -4.49 4.48
C MET A 83 -6.52 -4.11 5.84
N ALA A 84 -5.68 -3.78 6.82
CA ALA A 84 -6.14 -3.25 8.11
C ALA A 84 -6.80 -1.87 7.97
N ILE A 85 -6.27 -1.00 7.09
CA ILE A 85 -6.88 0.29 6.72
C ILE A 85 -8.26 0.05 6.11
N LEU A 86 -8.37 -0.88 5.17
CA LEU A 86 -9.64 -1.20 4.52
C LEU A 86 -10.70 -1.68 5.52
N ALA A 87 -10.33 -2.61 6.40
CA ALA A 87 -11.19 -3.09 7.49
C ALA A 87 -11.61 -1.96 8.45
N SER A 88 -10.66 -1.09 8.82
CA SER A 88 -10.92 0.04 9.71
C SER A 88 -11.90 1.04 9.09
N ILE A 89 -11.75 1.32 7.79
CA ILE A 89 -12.65 2.20 7.05
C ILE A 89 -14.04 1.58 6.98
N ASP A 90 -14.15 0.29 6.71
CA ASP A 90 -15.44 -0.39 6.63
C ASP A 90 -16.19 -0.32 7.98
N LEU A 91 -15.50 -0.58 9.09
CA LEU A 91 -16.06 -0.41 10.44
C LEU A 91 -16.50 1.03 10.74
N LEU A 92 -15.67 2.01 10.39
CA LEU A 92 -15.99 3.44 10.59
C LEU A 92 -17.23 3.87 9.80
N TYR A 93 -17.42 3.32 8.62
CA TYR A 93 -18.55 3.60 7.73
C TYR A 93 -19.67 2.56 7.84
N ARG A 94 -19.67 1.75 8.90
CA ARG A 94 -20.74 0.80 9.28
C ARG A 94 -21.01 -0.24 8.19
N GLY A 95 -19.99 -0.87 7.65
CA GLY A 95 -20.10 -1.95 6.67
C GLY A 95 -20.70 -1.51 5.33
N ARG A 96 -20.42 -0.30 4.89
CA ARG A 96 -20.92 0.21 3.61
C ARG A 96 -19.91 0.09 2.47
N VAL A 97 -18.67 -0.27 2.77
CA VAL A 97 -17.59 -0.31 1.77
C VAL A 97 -17.75 -1.54 0.89
N TRP A 98 -17.78 -2.73 1.48
CA TRP A 98 -17.86 -3.99 0.75
C TRP A 98 -19.03 -4.08 -0.25
N PRO A 99 -20.29 -3.74 0.15
CA PRO A 99 -21.41 -3.80 -0.79
C PRO A 99 -21.35 -2.80 -1.92
N SER A 100 -20.57 -1.73 -1.74
CA SER A 100 -20.56 -0.57 -2.64
C SER A 100 -19.46 -0.60 -3.69
N VAL A 101 -18.61 -1.67 -3.72
CA VAL A 101 -17.47 -1.76 -4.64
C VAL A 101 -17.70 -2.77 -5.77
N GLU A 102 -17.06 -2.49 -6.89
CA GLU A 102 -17.09 -3.36 -8.06
C GLU A 102 -16.34 -4.66 -7.83
N LEU A 103 -16.85 -5.78 -8.39
CA LEU A 103 -16.16 -7.08 -8.35
C LEU A 103 -14.79 -7.06 -9.07
N GLY A 104 -14.53 -6.05 -9.88
CA GLY A 104 -13.24 -5.83 -10.54
C GLY A 104 -12.06 -5.77 -9.56
N HIS A 105 -12.29 -5.27 -8.33
CA HIS A 105 -11.25 -5.20 -7.30
C HIS A 105 -10.75 -6.57 -6.84
N ALA A 106 -11.59 -7.61 -6.87
CA ALA A 106 -11.16 -8.98 -6.58
C ALA A 106 -10.07 -9.47 -7.55
N ARG A 107 -10.11 -9.02 -8.82
CA ARG A 107 -9.07 -9.34 -9.80
C ARG A 107 -7.77 -8.61 -9.51
N VAL A 108 -7.84 -7.34 -9.12
CA VAL A 108 -6.66 -6.57 -8.69
C VAL A 108 -6.01 -7.23 -7.48
N ALA A 109 -6.81 -7.60 -6.48
CA ALA A 109 -6.35 -8.31 -5.30
C ALA A 109 -5.73 -9.68 -5.63
N ALA A 110 -6.32 -10.44 -6.58
CA ALA A 110 -5.76 -11.70 -7.02
C ALA A 110 -4.38 -11.55 -7.68
N VAL A 111 -4.17 -10.48 -8.44
CA VAL A 111 -2.83 -10.15 -8.97
C VAL A 111 -1.87 -9.82 -7.82
N ALA A 112 -2.27 -8.99 -6.85
CA ALA A 112 -1.44 -8.68 -5.69
C ALA A 112 -1.05 -9.95 -4.91
N ILE A 113 -2.00 -10.86 -4.66
CA ILE A 113 -1.76 -12.16 -4.01
C ILE A 113 -0.74 -12.98 -4.80
N ALA A 114 -0.91 -13.08 -6.13
CA ALA A 114 -0.02 -13.86 -6.99
C ALA A 114 1.41 -13.30 -6.97
N LEU A 115 1.58 -11.98 -7.07
CA LEU A 115 2.88 -11.34 -7.00
C LEU A 115 3.53 -11.51 -5.62
N THR A 116 2.77 -11.34 -4.53
CA THR A 116 3.25 -11.57 -3.17
C THR A 116 3.68 -13.03 -2.96
N ALA A 117 2.91 -13.99 -3.50
CA ALA A 117 3.25 -15.40 -3.43
C ALA A 117 4.56 -15.72 -4.19
N MET A 118 4.80 -15.07 -5.34
CA MET A 118 6.06 -15.22 -6.07
C MET A 118 7.25 -14.71 -5.26
N VAL A 119 7.12 -13.58 -4.55
CA VAL A 119 8.16 -13.08 -3.64
C VAL A 119 8.42 -14.08 -2.52
N ALA A 120 7.38 -14.53 -1.82
CA ALA A 120 7.49 -15.48 -0.72
C ALA A 120 8.12 -16.81 -1.19
N LEU A 121 7.74 -17.31 -2.37
CA LEU A 121 8.32 -18.51 -2.97
C LEU A 121 9.81 -18.33 -3.30
N SER A 122 10.19 -17.16 -3.82
CA SER A 122 11.60 -16.86 -4.13
C SER A 122 12.45 -16.79 -2.85
N ILE A 123 11.91 -16.23 -1.76
CA ILE A 123 12.57 -16.25 -0.45
C ILE A 123 12.70 -17.69 0.08
N TYR A 124 11.63 -18.48 -0.01
CA TYR A 124 11.63 -19.86 0.44
C TYR A 124 12.66 -20.73 -0.29
N THR A 125 12.72 -20.58 -1.60
CA THR A 125 13.66 -21.33 -2.47
C THR A 125 15.07 -20.76 -2.49
N GLN A 126 15.28 -19.59 -1.86
CA GLN A 126 16.55 -18.86 -1.89
C GLN A 126 17.13 -18.75 -3.30
N THR A 127 16.29 -18.38 -4.26
CA THR A 127 16.67 -18.31 -5.67
C THR A 127 17.76 -17.28 -5.90
N THR A 128 18.91 -17.74 -6.40
CA THR A 128 20.07 -16.90 -6.75
C THR A 128 20.16 -16.60 -8.25
N ILE A 129 19.17 -17.03 -9.04
CA ILE A 129 19.13 -16.75 -10.48
C ILE A 129 19.01 -15.24 -10.69
N SER A 130 19.98 -14.67 -11.40
CA SER A 130 20.12 -13.22 -11.56
C SER A 130 20.66 -12.81 -12.93
N ILE A 131 20.44 -11.55 -13.27
CA ILE A 131 21.08 -10.86 -14.39
C ILE A 131 21.97 -9.78 -13.77
N GLY A 132 23.28 -10.00 -13.80
CA GLY A 132 24.21 -9.23 -12.96
C GLY A 132 23.95 -9.54 -11.49
N TRP A 133 23.68 -8.52 -10.69
CA TRP A 133 23.32 -8.68 -9.27
C TRP A 133 21.79 -8.65 -9.04
N VAL A 134 20.99 -8.36 -10.07
CA VAL A 134 19.54 -8.23 -9.98
C VAL A 134 18.89 -9.60 -10.14
N GLY A 135 18.07 -10.01 -9.17
CA GLY A 135 17.36 -11.28 -9.18
C GLY A 135 16.32 -11.38 -10.29
N ILE A 136 16.13 -12.60 -10.83
CA ILE A 136 15.15 -12.83 -11.90
C ILE A 136 13.71 -12.58 -11.42
N THR A 137 13.39 -12.89 -10.15
CA THR A 137 12.04 -12.74 -9.59
C THR A 137 11.55 -11.28 -9.59
N PRO A 138 12.31 -10.28 -9.10
CA PRO A 138 11.90 -8.87 -9.21
C PRO A 138 11.67 -8.40 -10.65
N ILE A 139 12.49 -8.88 -11.59
CA ILE A 139 12.34 -8.57 -13.03
C ILE A 139 11.01 -9.13 -13.56
N LEU A 140 10.70 -10.40 -13.25
CA LEU A 140 9.43 -11.04 -13.65
C LEU A 140 8.23 -10.33 -13.02
N ILE A 141 8.31 -9.95 -11.75
CA ILE A 141 7.25 -9.22 -11.05
C ILE A 141 7.00 -7.86 -11.72
N ALA A 142 8.04 -7.10 -12.05
CA ALA A 142 7.89 -5.83 -12.76
C ALA A 142 7.25 -6.00 -14.15
N GLY A 143 7.61 -7.06 -14.88
CA GLY A 143 6.99 -7.41 -16.14
C GLY A 143 5.50 -7.78 -15.99
N LEU A 144 5.16 -8.61 -15.00
CA LEU A 144 3.78 -8.98 -14.70
C LEU A 144 2.96 -7.78 -14.20
N TYR A 145 3.57 -6.88 -13.42
CA TYR A 145 2.95 -5.62 -13.04
C TYR A 145 2.58 -4.79 -14.26
N ALA A 146 3.51 -4.56 -15.17
CA ALA A 146 3.26 -3.83 -16.40
C ALA A 146 2.16 -4.49 -17.27
N ALA A 147 2.17 -5.82 -17.37
CA ALA A 147 1.14 -6.58 -18.06
C ALA A 147 -0.22 -6.45 -17.36
N SER A 148 -0.26 -6.47 -16.02
CA SER A 148 -1.49 -6.32 -15.24
C SER A 148 -2.12 -4.93 -15.44
N ILE A 149 -1.32 -3.86 -15.49
CA ILE A 149 -1.81 -2.51 -15.83
C ILE A 149 -2.47 -2.49 -17.21
N ALA A 150 -1.81 -3.08 -18.21
CA ALA A 150 -2.36 -3.16 -19.55
C ALA A 150 -3.67 -3.97 -19.60
N TRP A 151 -3.76 -5.02 -18.79
CA TRP A 151 -4.95 -5.83 -18.62
C TRP A 151 -6.07 -5.05 -17.91
N PHE A 152 -5.81 -4.38 -16.78
CA PHE A 152 -6.79 -3.58 -16.04
C PHE A 152 -7.41 -2.47 -16.90
N ARG A 153 -6.61 -1.84 -17.78
CA ARG A 153 -7.11 -0.83 -18.74
C ARG A 153 -8.15 -1.36 -19.74
N ARG A 154 -8.13 -2.67 -20.03
CA ARG A 154 -9.02 -3.34 -20.97
C ARG A 154 -10.21 -4.03 -20.30
N MET A 155 -10.24 -4.06 -18.97
CA MET A 155 -11.32 -4.72 -18.24
C MET A 155 -12.63 -3.96 -18.39
N PRO A 156 -13.72 -4.67 -18.76
CA PRO A 156 -15.05 -4.12 -18.62
C PRO A 156 -15.36 -3.90 -17.13
N LEU A 157 -16.07 -2.82 -16.83
CA LEU A 157 -16.64 -2.59 -15.52
C LEU A 157 -17.57 -3.76 -15.18
N LEU A 158 -17.25 -4.51 -14.11
CA LEU A 158 -18.12 -5.59 -13.61
C LEU A 158 -19.06 -4.98 -12.57
N ALA A 159 -20.11 -4.33 -13.06
CA ALA A 159 -21.20 -3.89 -12.19
C ALA A 159 -21.85 -5.11 -11.52
N ARG A 160 -22.16 -5.04 -10.25
CA ARG A 160 -22.98 -6.07 -9.57
C ARG A 160 -24.39 -6.01 -10.14
N PRO A 161 -24.98 -7.14 -10.60
CA PRO A 161 -26.39 -7.18 -11.00
C PRO A 161 -27.27 -6.74 -9.80
N GLY A 162 -28.13 -5.73 -10.04
CA GLY A 162 -29.08 -5.27 -9.01
C GLY A 162 -28.56 -4.19 -8.06
N LEU A 163 -27.30 -3.77 -8.15
CA LEU A 163 -26.83 -2.58 -7.45
C LEU A 163 -27.11 -1.34 -8.32
N GLU A 164 -28.23 -0.67 -8.01
CA GLU A 164 -28.26 0.77 -8.27
C GLU A 164 -27.19 1.37 -7.36
N VAL A 165 -26.02 1.68 -7.92
CA VAL A 165 -25.04 2.53 -7.22
C VAL A 165 -25.84 3.75 -6.77
N PRO A 166 -26.05 3.96 -5.46
CA PRO A 166 -26.75 5.14 -5.01
C PRO A 166 -26.05 6.31 -5.71
N LYS A 167 -26.79 7.08 -6.51
CA LYS A 167 -26.32 8.38 -6.97
C LYS A 167 -26.17 9.22 -5.72
N VAL A 168 -25.09 8.95 -4.96
CA VAL A 168 -24.71 9.84 -3.89
C VAL A 168 -24.53 11.16 -4.57
N SER A 169 -25.47 12.06 -4.33
CA SER A 169 -25.34 13.45 -4.75
C SER A 169 -23.98 13.88 -4.26
N VAL A 170 -23.06 14.08 -5.19
CA VAL A 170 -21.67 14.47 -4.88
C VAL A 170 -21.78 15.75 -4.07
N GLN A 171 -21.84 15.60 -2.75
CA GLN A 171 -21.62 16.72 -1.85
C GLN A 171 -20.16 17.10 -2.08
N LYS A 172 -19.99 18.12 -2.91
CA LYS A 172 -18.68 18.72 -3.13
C LYS A 172 -18.07 18.98 -1.76
N PRO A 173 -16.87 18.44 -1.45
CA PRO A 173 -16.28 18.59 -0.14
C PRO A 173 -16.24 20.08 0.24
N THR A 174 -16.93 20.43 1.30
CA THR A 174 -16.95 21.79 1.84
C THR A 174 -15.55 22.09 2.39
N GLY A 175 -14.78 22.86 1.64
CA GLY A 175 -13.47 23.39 2.07
C GLY A 175 -12.29 23.15 1.10
N TRP A 176 -12.19 21.98 0.47
CA TRP A 176 -11.14 21.70 -0.51
C TRP A 176 -11.52 22.13 -1.93
N SER A 177 -12.82 22.14 -2.26
CA SER A 177 -13.29 22.22 -3.65
C SER A 177 -13.23 23.62 -4.28
N LYS A 178 -13.46 24.73 -3.57
CA LYS A 178 -13.46 26.06 -4.19
C LYS A 178 -12.06 26.54 -4.59
N LYS A 179 -11.06 26.44 -3.70
CA LYS A 179 -9.67 26.80 -4.04
C LYS A 179 -8.98 25.81 -4.99
N ALA A 180 -9.42 24.55 -5.02
CA ALA A 180 -8.89 23.52 -5.92
C ALA A 180 -9.42 23.69 -7.36
N ALA A 181 -10.69 24.08 -7.55
CA ALA A 181 -11.29 24.32 -8.87
C ALA A 181 -10.66 25.50 -9.62
N GLU A 182 -10.09 26.46 -8.90
CA GLU A 182 -9.47 27.67 -9.46
C GLU A 182 -8.00 27.48 -9.85
N ARG A 183 -7.34 26.37 -9.43
CA ARG A 183 -5.91 26.16 -9.72
C ARG A 183 -5.68 25.77 -11.16
N SER A 184 -4.68 26.37 -11.80
CA SER A 184 -4.26 25.95 -13.13
C SER A 184 -3.65 24.54 -13.08
N THR A 185 -3.74 23.77 -14.15
CA THR A 185 -3.15 22.43 -14.29
C THR A 185 -1.63 22.47 -14.02
N ARG A 186 -0.93 23.51 -14.45
CA ARG A 186 0.48 23.73 -14.17
C ARG A 186 0.76 23.87 -12.66
N SER A 187 -0.08 24.61 -11.92
CA SER A 187 0.04 24.74 -10.46
C SER A 187 -0.18 23.42 -9.72
N LEU A 188 -1.05 22.54 -10.22
CA LEU A 188 -1.26 21.21 -9.66
C LEU A 188 -0.01 20.33 -9.83
N TRP A 189 0.55 20.31 -11.03
CA TRP A 189 1.78 19.56 -11.30
C TRP A 189 2.99 20.05 -10.52
N THR A 190 3.17 21.36 -10.37
CA THR A 190 4.27 21.93 -9.55
C THR A 190 4.12 21.58 -8.07
N ARG A 191 2.90 21.58 -7.54
CA ARG A 191 2.63 21.19 -6.15
C ARG A 191 2.79 19.68 -5.94
N PHE A 192 2.36 18.88 -6.90
CA PHE A 192 2.60 17.43 -6.91
C PHE A 192 4.10 17.12 -6.90
N ALA A 193 4.87 17.75 -7.78
CA ALA A 193 6.32 17.60 -7.83
C ALA A 193 7.00 18.08 -6.53
N GLY A 194 6.53 19.19 -5.95
CA GLY A 194 7.02 19.67 -4.66
C GLY A 194 6.75 18.71 -3.51
N ALA A 195 5.57 18.10 -3.44
CA ALA A 195 5.25 17.08 -2.46
C ALA A 195 6.10 15.81 -2.66
N ALA A 196 6.29 15.37 -3.91
CA ALA A 196 7.16 14.26 -4.25
C ALA A 196 8.62 14.53 -3.81
N LEU A 197 9.13 15.74 -4.04
CA LEU A 197 10.48 16.12 -3.59
C LEU A 197 10.63 16.06 -2.07
N VAL A 198 9.62 16.50 -1.32
CA VAL A 198 9.62 16.38 0.15
C VAL A 198 9.68 14.91 0.56
N ILE A 199 8.95 14.02 -0.09
CA ILE A 199 9.00 12.56 0.15
C ILE A 199 10.40 12.02 -0.13
N LEU A 200 10.98 12.35 -1.30
CA LEU A 200 12.32 11.91 -1.68
C LEU A 200 13.41 12.28 -0.66
N ILE A 201 13.23 13.41 0.03
CA ILE A 201 14.18 13.86 1.07
C ILE A 201 13.86 13.23 2.43
N THR A 202 12.59 13.08 2.77
CA THR A 202 12.15 12.73 4.13
C THR A 202 12.10 11.21 4.35
N ALA A 203 11.71 10.43 3.33
CA ALA A 203 11.59 8.99 3.47
C ALA A 203 12.93 8.29 3.83
N PRO A 204 14.09 8.65 3.23
CA PRO A 204 15.38 8.11 3.67
C PRO A 204 15.69 8.40 5.15
N VAL A 205 15.29 9.56 5.65
CA VAL A 205 15.51 9.93 7.06
C VAL A 205 14.67 9.06 7.98
N VAL A 206 13.41 8.77 7.62
CA VAL A 206 12.54 7.82 8.34
C VAL A 206 13.19 6.45 8.37
N THR A 207 13.55 5.90 7.20
CA THR A 207 14.13 4.55 7.06
C THR A 207 15.42 4.38 7.87
N LEU A 208 16.36 5.32 7.74
CA LEU A 208 17.62 5.27 8.47
C LEU A 208 17.42 5.42 9.97
N SER A 209 16.42 6.18 10.41
CA SER A 209 16.07 6.30 11.83
C SER A 209 15.54 4.96 12.36
N VAL A 210 14.68 4.26 11.62
CA VAL A 210 14.17 2.93 11.99
C VAL A 210 15.32 1.91 12.04
N LYS A 211 16.25 1.95 11.08
CA LYS A 211 17.45 1.10 11.12
C LYS A 211 18.28 1.31 12.39
N VAL A 212 18.55 2.56 12.75
CA VAL A 212 19.28 2.86 14.01
C VAL A 212 18.50 2.40 15.24
N ILE A 213 17.18 2.50 15.26
CA ILE A 213 16.33 1.97 16.33
C ILE A 213 16.48 0.46 16.41
N ALA A 214 16.40 -0.26 15.28
CA ALA A 214 16.59 -1.72 15.22
C ALA A 214 17.96 -2.12 15.78
N ASP A 215 19.03 -1.53 15.24
CA ASP A 215 20.40 -1.83 15.63
C ASP A 215 20.68 -1.51 17.12
N SER A 216 20.01 -0.51 17.69
CA SER A 216 20.19 -0.08 19.08
C SER A 216 19.35 -0.87 20.09
N THR A 217 18.19 -1.39 19.69
CA THR A 217 17.25 -2.09 20.58
C THR A 217 17.37 -3.62 20.49
N GLY A 218 17.95 -4.13 19.39
CA GLY A 218 17.97 -5.56 19.07
C GLY A 218 16.62 -6.10 18.61
N ILE A 219 15.63 -5.22 18.35
CA ILE A 219 14.33 -5.61 17.76
C ILE A 219 14.56 -5.98 16.29
N ALA A 220 14.00 -7.11 15.87
CA ALA A 220 14.16 -7.62 14.52
C ALA A 220 13.76 -6.59 13.44
N GLN A 221 14.58 -6.44 12.42
CA GLN A 221 14.32 -5.52 11.30
C GLN A 221 13.05 -5.90 10.54
N THR A 222 12.73 -7.21 10.42
CA THR A 222 11.47 -7.71 9.87
C THR A 222 10.26 -7.12 10.60
N PHE A 223 10.27 -7.16 11.95
CA PHE A 223 9.15 -6.63 12.73
C PHE A 223 9.06 -5.10 12.64
N LEU A 224 10.19 -4.39 12.77
CA LEU A 224 10.18 -2.92 12.68
C LEU A 224 9.81 -2.44 11.28
N GLY A 225 10.19 -3.17 10.23
CA GLY A 225 9.72 -2.93 8.87
C GLY A 225 8.20 -3.08 8.78
N ALA A 226 7.67 -4.21 9.21
CA ALA A 226 6.24 -4.51 9.10
C ALA A 226 5.34 -3.67 10.03
N ALA A 227 5.81 -3.29 11.22
CA ALA A 227 4.97 -2.60 12.20
C ALA A 227 5.17 -1.08 12.20
N LEU A 228 6.41 -0.59 12.17
CA LEU A 228 6.69 0.83 12.34
C LEU A 228 6.86 1.55 11.01
N LEU A 229 7.69 1.00 10.13
CA LEU A 229 7.97 1.62 8.82
C LEU A 229 6.74 1.53 7.94
N ALA A 230 6.18 0.34 7.74
CA ALA A 230 5.02 0.10 6.89
C ALA A 230 3.78 0.91 7.31
N VAL A 231 3.46 0.98 8.60
CA VAL A 231 2.34 1.82 9.07
C VAL A 231 2.61 3.30 8.77
N THR A 232 3.86 3.76 8.94
CA THR A 232 4.20 5.17 8.68
C THR A 232 4.11 5.51 7.19
N THR A 233 4.60 4.64 6.32
CA THR A 233 4.56 4.86 4.86
C THR A 233 3.16 4.73 4.29
N SER A 234 2.30 3.87 4.86
CA SER A 234 0.91 3.68 4.42
C SER A 234 -0.10 4.68 4.99
N LEU A 235 0.32 5.67 5.79
CA LEU A 235 -0.59 6.73 6.25
C LEU A 235 -1.15 7.60 5.12
N PRO A 236 -0.43 7.91 4.03
CA PRO A 236 -1.02 8.56 2.86
C PRO A 236 -2.19 7.77 2.25
N GLU A 237 -2.07 6.44 2.16
CA GLU A 237 -3.13 5.54 1.70
C GLU A 237 -4.36 5.63 2.58
N LEU A 238 -4.19 5.61 3.91
CA LEU A 238 -5.27 5.77 4.88
C LEU A 238 -6.03 7.09 4.64
N ILE A 239 -5.30 8.20 4.52
CA ILE A 239 -5.92 9.52 4.36
C ILE A 239 -6.61 9.64 3.01
N ALA A 240 -5.99 9.17 1.93
CA ALA A 240 -6.56 9.16 0.59
C ALA A 240 -7.83 8.30 0.52
N SER A 241 -7.81 7.11 1.14
CA SER A 241 -8.95 6.20 1.18
C SER A 241 -10.10 6.75 2.03
N ILE A 242 -9.83 7.33 3.20
CA ILE A 242 -10.85 8.03 4.00
C ILE A 242 -11.46 9.19 3.22
N ALA A 243 -10.64 10.00 2.54
CA ALA A 243 -11.13 11.10 1.72
C ALA A 243 -12.05 10.61 0.59
N SER A 244 -11.68 9.53 -0.07
CA SER A 244 -12.46 8.90 -1.14
C SER A 244 -13.82 8.39 -0.64
N VAL A 245 -13.84 7.72 0.52
CA VAL A 245 -15.11 7.23 1.12
C VAL A 245 -16.01 8.38 1.57
N ARG A 246 -15.44 9.46 2.11
CA ARG A 246 -16.21 10.66 2.50
C ARG A 246 -16.97 11.31 1.34
N ILE A 247 -16.45 11.21 0.13
CA ILE A 247 -17.13 11.72 -1.09
C ILE A 247 -17.97 10.65 -1.79
N GLY A 248 -18.12 9.46 -1.19
CA GLY A 248 -18.88 8.35 -1.77
C GLY A 248 -18.16 7.60 -2.91
N ALA A 249 -16.86 7.79 -3.07
CA ALA A 249 -16.04 7.13 -4.09
C ALA A 249 -15.40 5.85 -3.52
N TYR A 250 -16.23 4.87 -3.12
CA TYR A 250 -15.77 3.61 -2.50
C TYR A 250 -14.81 2.83 -3.40
N ASP A 251 -15.10 2.75 -4.70
CA ASP A 251 -14.21 2.08 -5.67
C ASP A 251 -12.82 2.72 -5.73
N MET A 252 -12.73 4.05 -5.55
CA MET A 252 -11.45 4.74 -5.53
C MET A 252 -10.66 4.41 -4.26
N ALA A 253 -11.34 4.28 -3.12
CA ALA A 253 -10.70 3.90 -1.85
C ALA A 253 -10.14 2.47 -1.89
N VAL A 254 -10.96 1.51 -2.33
CA VAL A 254 -10.58 0.09 -2.44
C VAL A 254 -9.55 -0.10 -3.54
N GLY A 255 -9.70 0.59 -4.67
CA GLY A 255 -8.74 0.61 -5.76
C GLY A 255 -7.38 1.16 -5.34
N ASN A 256 -7.34 2.19 -4.50
CA ASN A 256 -6.10 2.71 -3.93
C ASN A 256 -5.36 1.63 -3.12
N LEU A 257 -6.03 0.96 -2.19
CA LEU A 257 -5.40 -0.01 -1.28
C LEU A 257 -4.93 -1.28 -2.00
N PHE A 258 -5.77 -1.90 -2.85
CA PHE A 258 -5.33 -3.05 -3.64
C PHE A 258 -4.33 -2.66 -4.74
N GLY A 259 -4.50 -1.48 -5.33
CA GLY A 259 -3.57 -0.95 -6.32
C GLY A 259 -2.18 -0.71 -5.73
N SER A 260 -2.10 -0.16 -4.51
CA SER A 260 -0.85 0.00 -3.77
C SER A 260 -0.21 -1.36 -3.49
N ASN A 261 -0.97 -2.41 -3.12
CA ASN A 261 -0.42 -3.74 -2.92
C ASN A 261 0.21 -4.33 -4.20
N VAL A 262 -0.41 -4.10 -5.37
CA VAL A 262 0.19 -4.51 -6.65
C VAL A 262 1.43 -3.67 -6.98
N ALA A 263 1.36 -2.34 -6.76
CA ALA A 263 2.45 -1.41 -7.03
C ALA A 263 3.66 -1.70 -6.14
N ASN A 264 3.45 -1.96 -4.85
CA ASN A 264 4.50 -2.28 -3.88
C ASN A 264 5.31 -3.49 -4.33
N MET A 265 4.68 -4.56 -4.83
CA MET A 265 5.44 -5.69 -5.36
C MET A 265 6.37 -5.29 -6.51
N SER A 266 6.00 -4.29 -7.33
CA SER A 266 6.87 -3.82 -8.42
C SER A 266 8.04 -2.96 -7.95
N VAL A 267 7.91 -2.33 -6.77
CA VAL A 267 8.98 -1.54 -6.14
C VAL A 267 10.19 -2.40 -5.78
N LEU A 268 9.97 -3.69 -5.52
CA LEU A 268 11.03 -4.66 -5.24
C LEU A 268 12.13 -4.67 -6.31
N LEU A 269 11.82 -4.42 -7.59
CA LEU A 269 12.85 -4.32 -8.63
C LEU A 269 13.83 -3.17 -8.35
N PHE A 270 13.33 -2.03 -7.89
CA PHE A 270 14.18 -0.87 -7.59
C PHE A 270 15.00 -1.09 -6.32
N ALA A 271 14.44 -1.78 -5.33
CA ALA A 271 15.16 -2.19 -4.12
C ALA A 271 16.28 -3.17 -4.47
N ASP A 272 16.02 -4.15 -5.34
CA ASP A 272 16.99 -5.15 -5.78
C ASP A 272 18.11 -4.53 -6.64
N ILE A 273 17.80 -3.60 -7.54
CA ILE A 273 18.81 -2.81 -8.27
C ILE A 273 19.70 -2.01 -7.32
N ALA A 274 19.12 -1.51 -6.21
CA ALA A 274 19.85 -0.71 -5.23
C ALA A 274 20.72 -1.54 -4.28
N TYR A 275 20.41 -2.83 -4.13
CA TYR A 275 21.14 -3.80 -3.32
C TYR A 275 22.20 -4.50 -4.18
N THR A 276 23.45 -3.97 -4.17
CA THR A 276 24.50 -4.41 -5.08
C THR A 276 25.27 -5.65 -4.64
N GLU A 277 24.92 -6.25 -3.48
CA GLU A 277 25.58 -7.43 -2.92
C GLU A 277 25.08 -8.75 -3.52
N GLY A 278 24.07 -8.72 -4.38
CA GLY A 278 23.45 -9.86 -5.05
C GLY A 278 21.93 -9.74 -5.09
N PRO A 279 21.20 -10.81 -5.43
CA PRO A 279 19.75 -10.79 -5.39
C PRO A 279 19.19 -10.53 -3.97
N ILE A 280 18.44 -9.47 -3.78
CA ILE A 280 17.94 -9.07 -2.46
C ILE A 280 17.11 -10.18 -1.79
N LEU A 281 16.32 -10.94 -2.56
CA LEU A 281 15.46 -12.03 -2.05
C LEU A 281 16.26 -13.24 -1.53
N ALA A 282 17.52 -13.39 -1.92
CA ALA A 282 18.41 -14.40 -1.36
C ALA A 282 19.12 -13.93 -0.08
N ALA A 283 19.12 -12.62 0.18
CA ALA A 283 19.77 -12.02 1.35
C ALA A 283 18.83 -11.83 2.54
N VAL A 284 17.51 -11.91 2.33
CA VAL A 284 16.53 -11.70 3.41
C VAL A 284 16.31 -12.96 4.24
N SER A 285 15.95 -12.74 5.50
CA SER A 285 15.58 -13.80 6.45
C SER A 285 14.36 -14.58 5.96
N GLN A 286 14.34 -15.88 6.19
CA GLN A 286 13.17 -16.73 5.93
C GLN A 286 11.96 -16.36 6.79
N SER A 287 12.13 -15.64 7.88
CA SER A 287 11.04 -15.11 8.69
C SER A 287 10.12 -14.16 7.89
N GLN A 288 10.62 -13.53 6.80
CA GLN A 288 9.82 -12.73 5.87
C GLN A 288 8.70 -13.52 5.18
N ILE A 289 8.81 -14.85 5.11
CA ILE A 289 7.74 -15.72 4.59
C ILE A 289 6.48 -15.59 5.45
N VAL A 290 6.62 -15.44 6.78
CA VAL A 290 5.48 -15.21 7.69
C VAL A 290 4.76 -13.92 7.32
N SER A 291 5.51 -12.85 7.07
CA SER A 291 4.97 -11.56 6.62
C SER A 291 4.25 -11.67 5.28
N GLY A 292 4.87 -12.36 4.31
CA GLY A 292 4.29 -12.59 2.98
C GLY A 292 3.01 -13.42 3.03
N LEU A 293 3.00 -14.51 3.80
CA LEU A 293 1.80 -15.35 3.98
C LEU A 293 0.69 -14.59 4.71
N GLY A 294 1.04 -13.76 5.69
CA GLY A 294 0.09 -12.87 6.37
C GLY A 294 -0.56 -11.87 5.41
N ALA A 295 0.22 -11.24 4.55
CA ALA A 295 -0.29 -10.33 3.52
C ALA A 295 -1.24 -11.05 2.53
N ILE A 296 -0.87 -12.25 2.07
CA ILE A 296 -1.71 -13.09 1.21
C ILE A 296 -3.02 -13.44 1.90
N LEU A 297 -2.97 -13.89 3.16
CA LEU A 297 -4.15 -14.27 3.93
C LEU A 297 -5.11 -13.10 4.10
N LEU A 298 -4.60 -11.93 4.47
CA LEU A 298 -5.41 -10.72 4.63
C LEU A 298 -6.07 -10.28 3.32
N MET A 299 -5.33 -10.29 2.21
CA MET A 299 -5.88 -9.99 0.89
C MET A 299 -6.93 -11.02 0.46
N ALA A 300 -6.72 -12.32 0.74
CA ALA A 300 -7.68 -13.37 0.43
C ALA A 300 -8.99 -13.21 1.23
N ILE A 301 -8.92 -12.86 2.51
CA ILE A 301 -10.10 -12.56 3.34
C ILE A 301 -10.85 -11.35 2.76
N ALA A 302 -10.14 -10.30 2.38
CA ALA A 302 -10.75 -9.11 1.77
C ALA A 302 -11.43 -9.43 0.43
N VAL A 303 -10.83 -10.30 -0.41
CA VAL A 303 -11.47 -10.81 -1.63
C VAL A 303 -12.74 -11.59 -1.30
N ALA A 304 -12.69 -12.47 -0.31
CA ALA A 304 -13.86 -13.23 0.13
C ALA A 304 -14.98 -12.31 0.62
N ALA A 305 -14.65 -11.24 1.35
CA ALA A 305 -15.60 -10.23 1.76
C ALA A 305 -16.26 -9.51 0.56
N ILE A 306 -15.46 -9.09 -0.44
CA ILE A 306 -15.98 -8.44 -1.66
C ILE A 306 -16.91 -9.38 -2.44
N VAL A 307 -16.55 -10.64 -2.59
CA VAL A 307 -17.30 -11.61 -3.41
C VAL A 307 -18.52 -12.15 -2.67
N GLY A 308 -18.39 -12.39 -1.34
CA GLY A 308 -19.40 -13.08 -0.53
C GLY A 308 -20.61 -12.23 -0.12
N GLU A 309 -20.60 -10.94 -0.37
CA GLU A 309 -21.57 -9.99 0.21
C GLU A 309 -22.96 -9.97 -0.42
N SER A 310 -23.25 -10.81 -1.41
CA SER A 310 -24.56 -10.77 -2.06
C SER A 310 -25.73 -11.31 -1.22
N GLU A 311 -25.49 -11.95 -0.07
CA GLU A 311 -26.55 -12.73 0.62
C GLU A 311 -26.59 -12.62 2.15
N ARG A 312 -25.77 -11.80 2.82
CA ARG A 312 -25.65 -11.87 4.29
C ARG A 312 -26.55 -10.91 5.06
N THR A 313 -27.36 -11.48 5.95
CA THR A 313 -28.06 -10.82 7.06
C THR A 313 -27.05 -10.13 7.98
N ARG A 314 -27.08 -8.80 8.04
CA ARG A 314 -26.24 -7.95 8.90
C ARG A 314 -26.34 -8.37 10.36
N PHE A 315 -25.24 -8.78 10.95
CA PHE A 315 -25.10 -8.79 12.41
C PHE A 315 -25.07 -7.34 12.91
N ARG A 316 -25.94 -7.03 13.77
CA ARG A 316 -26.52 -5.77 14.25
C ARG A 316 -25.64 -4.52 14.39
N ARG A 317 -24.33 -4.48 14.16
CA ARG A 317 -23.43 -3.27 14.17
C ARG A 317 -21.97 -3.52 13.82
N LEU A 318 -21.52 -4.76 13.67
CA LEU A 318 -20.13 -5.07 13.42
C LEU A 318 -20.08 -6.02 12.21
N GLU A 319 -19.34 -5.62 11.19
CA GLU A 319 -19.07 -6.45 10.03
C GLU A 319 -18.05 -7.54 10.41
N PRO A 320 -18.42 -8.82 10.41
CA PRO A 320 -17.52 -9.89 10.87
C PRO A 320 -16.25 -9.95 10.06
N ASP A 321 -16.29 -9.65 8.76
CA ASP A 321 -15.16 -9.71 7.85
C ASP A 321 -14.08 -8.66 8.20
N ALA A 322 -14.51 -7.44 8.57
CA ALA A 322 -13.59 -6.39 9.00
C ALA A 322 -12.93 -6.71 10.35
N ILE A 323 -13.69 -7.31 11.29
CA ILE A 323 -13.12 -7.76 12.57
C ILE A 323 -12.11 -8.89 12.35
N VAL A 324 -12.46 -9.88 11.52
CA VAL A 324 -11.55 -10.99 11.18
C VAL A 324 -10.26 -10.44 10.58
N LEU A 325 -10.34 -9.49 9.65
CA LEU A 325 -9.15 -8.83 9.07
C LEU A 325 -8.27 -8.19 10.14
N LEU A 326 -8.85 -7.43 11.08
CA LEU A 326 -8.06 -6.78 12.13
C LEU A 326 -7.45 -7.78 13.11
N VAL A 327 -8.18 -8.85 13.46
CA VAL A 327 -7.68 -9.92 14.32
C VAL A 327 -6.53 -10.67 13.64
N VAL A 328 -6.68 -11.01 12.36
CA VAL A 328 -5.63 -11.69 11.59
C VAL A 328 -4.42 -10.78 11.40
N TYR A 329 -4.62 -9.47 11.18
CA TYR A 329 -3.53 -8.50 11.12
C TYR A 329 -2.72 -8.48 12.43
N ALA A 330 -3.40 -8.35 13.58
CA ALA A 330 -2.76 -8.35 14.88
C ALA A 330 -2.05 -9.68 15.17
N ALA A 331 -2.68 -10.81 14.85
CA ALA A 331 -2.07 -12.13 15.00
C ALA A 331 -0.82 -12.30 14.13
N THR A 332 -0.85 -11.81 12.89
CA THR A 332 0.31 -11.86 11.99
C THR A 332 1.45 -10.99 12.50
N LEU A 333 1.19 -9.77 12.96
CA LEU A 333 2.23 -8.93 13.58
C LEU A 333 2.84 -9.60 14.82
N THR A 334 2.01 -10.26 15.64
CA THR A 334 2.50 -11.03 16.81
C THR A 334 3.39 -12.19 16.36
N ALA A 335 3.00 -12.90 15.32
CA ALA A 335 3.82 -13.99 14.75
C ALA A 335 5.15 -13.47 14.20
N ILE A 336 5.15 -12.34 13.48
CA ILE A 336 6.38 -11.69 12.98
C ILE A 336 7.28 -11.28 14.16
N ALA A 337 6.71 -10.74 15.24
CA ALA A 337 7.49 -10.37 16.43
C ALA A 337 8.12 -11.56 17.14
N TYR A 338 7.48 -12.75 17.04
CA TYR A 338 7.96 -13.96 17.69
C TYR A 338 8.96 -14.74 16.84
N TYR A 339 8.80 -14.78 15.53
CA TYR A 339 9.61 -15.56 14.59
C TYR A 339 10.59 -14.71 13.77
N GLY A 340 10.45 -13.38 13.77
CA GLY A 340 11.32 -12.42 13.08
C GLY A 340 12.48 -11.98 13.93
#